data_aaf7756ea9590abbb4a8710dd20f6cfe
#
_entry.id   aaf7756ea9590abbb4a8710dd20f6cfe
#
_cell.length_a   1.000
_cell.length_b   1.000
_cell.length_c   1.000
_cell.angle_alpha   90.00
_cell.angle_beta   90.00
_cell.angle_gamma   90.00
#
_symmetry.space_group_name_H-M   'P 1'
#
loop_
_entity.id
_entity.type
_entity.pdbx_description
1 polymer ?
#
loop_
_entity_poly.entity_id
_entity_poly.type
_entity_poly.pdbx_seq_one_letter_code
_entity_poly.pdbx_strand_id
1 'polypeptide(L)'
;MTSRVAVVSLNTRGIPPVGSRLAGRYGAIGAALDTGDTDVACFQEVFTWWHLRLLTRRLRSFRHVCFRPSAAGPAGGLVTFSRLPVSGTAYHGFGSPPATPGISRAVRLEARLRGALVTRLAHPGLCVISTHPAANRDGDWSQENRFYPLHRAQLAALARVVRGAAAPAVVCGDFNVDRDSLLFGEFVTEAGLADAFNGSCPATFHAEYLPSGATPHCIDFILTTDGVRAEAATVVFADKQPLPGGPGYVSDHLGLRASLVLTPPS
;
A
#
# COMPACT_ATOMS: atom_id res chain seq x y z
N MET A 1 0.73 18.97 22.36
CA MET A 1 1.98 18.82 21.56
C MET A 1 1.60 18.12 20.26
N THR A 2 2.02 18.66 19.13
CA THR A 2 1.86 18.05 17.82
C THR A 2 2.78 16.84 17.69
N SER A 3 2.22 15.69 17.36
CA SER A 3 2.99 14.47 17.14
C SER A 3 3.31 14.30 15.65
N ARG A 4 4.52 13.85 15.34
CA ARG A 4 4.95 13.55 13.97
C ARG A 4 5.14 12.07 13.77
N VAL A 5 4.76 11.57 12.59
CA VAL A 5 4.94 10.17 12.19
C VAL A 5 5.38 10.12 10.72
N ALA A 6 6.48 9.45 10.44
CA ALA A 6 6.96 9.20 9.09
C ALA A 6 6.48 7.83 8.61
N VAL A 7 5.69 7.84 7.53
CA VAL A 7 5.09 6.63 6.94
C VAL A 7 5.69 6.37 5.55
N VAL A 8 6.05 5.12 5.27
CA VAL A 8 6.43 4.64 3.93
C VAL A 8 5.44 3.57 3.48
N SER A 9 5.04 3.61 2.21
CA SER A 9 4.27 2.56 1.54
C SER A 9 5.02 2.07 0.31
N LEU A 10 5.09 0.75 0.11
CA LEU A 10 5.76 0.13 -1.04
C LEU A 10 5.12 -1.21 -1.39
N ASN A 11 4.62 -1.36 -2.61
CA ASN A 11 4.40 -2.68 -3.20
C ASN A 11 5.77 -3.32 -3.47
N THR A 12 6.03 -4.49 -2.89
CA THR A 12 7.35 -5.12 -2.92
C THR A 12 7.58 -6.04 -4.11
N ARG A 13 6.62 -6.15 -5.03
CA ARG A 13 6.66 -7.11 -6.15
C ARG A 13 7.01 -8.52 -5.67
N GLY A 14 6.21 -9.03 -4.74
CA GLY A 14 6.43 -10.35 -4.14
C GLY A 14 5.91 -11.50 -4.99
N ILE A 15 5.37 -11.25 -6.18
CA ILE A 15 4.98 -12.29 -7.13
C ILE A 15 6.26 -12.84 -7.77
N PRO A 16 6.59 -14.12 -7.56
CA PRO A 16 7.81 -14.66 -8.13
C PRO A 16 7.65 -14.98 -9.61
N PRO A 17 8.48 -14.43 -10.50
CA PRO A 17 9.18 -15.27 -11.44
C PRO A 17 10.46 -15.78 -10.81
N VAL A 18 10.82 -17.00 -11.11
CA VAL A 18 12.15 -17.55 -10.87
C VAL A 18 13.19 -16.51 -11.32
N GLY A 19 14.08 -16.06 -10.41
CA GLY A 19 15.11 -15.07 -10.73
C GLY A 19 14.81 -13.61 -10.34
N SER A 20 13.75 -13.31 -9.59
CA SER A 20 13.38 -11.93 -9.20
C SER A 20 14.38 -11.21 -8.27
N ARG A 21 15.52 -11.82 -7.91
CA ARG A 21 16.53 -11.30 -6.97
C ARG A 21 15.91 -10.82 -5.63
N LEU A 22 14.82 -11.45 -5.18
CA LEU A 22 13.98 -10.98 -4.09
C LEU A 22 14.77 -10.73 -2.79
N ALA A 23 15.67 -11.64 -2.42
CA ALA A 23 16.49 -11.47 -1.21
C ALA A 23 17.41 -10.24 -1.30
N GLY A 24 17.94 -9.92 -2.48
CA GLY A 24 18.72 -8.71 -2.74
C GLY A 24 17.87 -7.46 -2.68
N ARG A 25 16.70 -7.46 -3.32
CA ARG A 25 15.74 -6.35 -3.31
C ARG A 25 15.29 -6.02 -1.88
N TYR A 26 14.90 -7.04 -1.11
CA TYR A 26 14.53 -6.88 0.29
C TYR A 26 15.71 -6.47 1.18
N GLY A 27 16.94 -6.86 0.79
CA GLY A 27 18.17 -6.36 1.42
C GLY A 27 18.34 -4.86 1.23
N ALA A 28 18.14 -4.34 0.02
CA ALA A 28 18.23 -2.92 -0.28
C ALA A 28 17.11 -2.11 0.39
N ILE A 29 15.87 -2.61 0.38
CA ILE A 29 14.75 -2.00 1.13
C ILE A 29 15.10 -1.89 2.62
N GLY A 30 15.59 -3.00 3.22
CA GLY A 30 15.98 -3.02 4.62
C GLY A 30 17.12 -2.05 4.93
N ALA A 31 18.15 -1.99 4.10
CA ALA A 31 19.28 -1.08 4.29
C ALA A 31 18.84 0.39 4.30
N ALA A 32 17.88 0.75 3.44
CA ALA A 32 17.37 2.11 3.36
C ALA A 32 16.44 2.48 4.55
N LEU A 33 15.59 1.55 4.98
CA LEU A 33 14.57 1.85 5.99
C LEU A 33 15.02 1.57 7.42
N ASP A 34 15.87 0.57 7.67
CA ASP A 34 16.25 0.17 9.02
C ASP A 34 17.10 1.22 9.75
N THR A 35 17.90 1.99 8.99
CA THR A 35 18.76 3.08 9.51
C THR A 35 18.15 4.48 9.36
N GLY A 36 17.07 4.62 8.58
CA GLY A 36 16.39 5.89 8.33
C GLY A 36 15.46 6.33 9.47
N ASP A 37 14.75 7.41 9.23
CA ASP A 37 13.81 8.07 10.15
C ASP A 37 12.33 7.63 9.93
N THR A 38 12.10 6.53 9.22
CA THR A 38 10.75 5.97 9.00
C THR A 38 10.21 5.33 10.26
N ASP A 39 9.05 5.77 10.74
CA ASP A 39 8.40 5.20 11.92
C ASP A 39 7.56 3.99 11.57
N VAL A 40 6.86 4.03 10.43
CA VAL A 40 5.96 2.98 9.95
C VAL A 40 6.22 2.67 8.50
N ALA A 41 6.37 1.39 8.15
CA ALA A 41 6.52 0.92 6.77
C ALA A 41 5.40 -0.08 6.43
N CYS A 42 4.62 0.23 5.41
CA CYS A 42 3.52 -0.58 4.90
C CYS A 42 3.93 -1.25 3.60
N PHE A 43 3.89 -2.57 3.57
CA PHE A 43 4.27 -3.35 2.40
C PHE A 43 3.08 -4.12 1.84
N GLN A 44 2.97 -4.13 0.52
CA GLN A 44 2.07 -4.96 -0.26
C GLN A 44 2.87 -6.09 -0.94
N GLU A 45 2.18 -7.15 -1.35
CA GLU A 45 2.74 -8.34 -2.00
C GLU A 45 3.70 -9.19 -1.16
N VAL A 46 3.60 -9.14 0.14
CA VAL A 46 4.31 -10.05 1.04
C VAL A 46 3.51 -11.35 1.20
N PHE A 47 3.37 -12.14 0.12
CA PHE A 47 2.40 -13.23 0.03
C PHE A 47 2.78 -14.52 0.78
N THR A 48 4.07 -14.71 1.15
CA THR A 48 4.50 -15.96 1.76
C THR A 48 5.22 -15.72 3.09
N TRP A 49 5.25 -16.76 3.93
CA TRP A 49 6.04 -16.78 5.16
C TRP A 49 7.53 -16.54 4.90
N TRP A 50 8.03 -16.96 3.75
CA TRP A 50 9.42 -16.73 3.34
C TRP A 50 9.66 -15.25 3.05
N HIS A 51 8.76 -14.57 2.33
CA HIS A 51 8.84 -13.13 2.07
C HIS A 51 8.85 -12.34 3.40
N LEU A 52 7.90 -12.64 4.29
CA LEU A 52 7.83 -12.02 5.61
C LEU A 52 9.13 -12.22 6.39
N ARG A 53 9.67 -13.44 6.41
CA ARG A 53 10.92 -13.75 7.10
C ARG A 53 12.11 -12.98 6.54
N LEU A 54 12.19 -12.79 5.22
CA LEU A 54 13.25 -11.99 4.59
C LEU A 54 13.17 -10.52 5.05
N LEU A 55 12.00 -9.90 5.02
CA LEU A 55 11.80 -8.51 5.46
C LEU A 55 12.10 -8.36 6.96
N THR A 56 11.55 -9.21 7.82
CA THR A 56 11.76 -9.14 9.27
C THR A 56 13.24 -9.23 9.66
N ARG A 57 14.03 -10.00 8.91
CA ARG A 57 15.48 -10.09 9.15
C ARG A 57 16.24 -8.82 8.78
N ARG A 58 15.66 -7.97 7.95
CA ARG A 58 16.29 -6.75 7.44
C ARG A 58 15.81 -5.47 8.15
N LEU A 59 14.61 -5.50 8.71
CA LEU A 59 13.95 -4.38 9.39
C LEU A 59 13.99 -4.56 10.92
N ARG A 60 15.19 -4.62 11.50
CA ARG A 60 15.40 -4.96 12.91
C ARG A 60 15.04 -3.83 13.87
N SER A 61 15.10 -2.59 13.42
CA SER A 61 14.71 -1.41 14.21
C SER A 61 13.20 -1.30 14.39
N PHE A 62 12.41 -1.99 13.54
CA PHE A 62 10.95 -2.03 13.63
C PHE A 62 10.52 -3.16 14.60
N ARG A 63 10.16 -2.79 15.81
CA ARG A 63 9.86 -3.75 16.89
C ARG A 63 8.51 -4.45 16.75
N HIS A 64 7.59 -3.89 15.96
CA HIS A 64 6.24 -4.42 15.76
C HIS A 64 6.06 -4.81 14.31
N VAL A 65 5.62 -6.06 14.08
CA VAL A 65 5.29 -6.61 12.76
C VAL A 65 3.83 -7.02 12.77
N CYS A 66 3.00 -6.29 12.05
CA CYS A 66 1.56 -6.40 12.06
C CYS A 66 1.06 -6.99 10.74
N PHE A 67 0.31 -8.07 10.82
CA PHE A 67 -0.34 -8.76 9.70
C PHE A 67 -1.43 -9.69 10.21
N ARG A 68 -2.32 -10.16 9.34
CA ARG A 68 -3.19 -11.29 9.63
C ARG A 68 -2.57 -12.55 9.05
N PRO A 69 -2.34 -13.61 9.83
CA PRO A 69 -1.81 -14.87 9.32
C PRO A 69 -2.83 -15.59 8.43
N SER A 70 -2.32 -16.24 7.37
CA SER A 70 -3.05 -17.19 6.54
C SER A 70 -2.19 -18.43 6.30
N ALA A 71 -2.71 -19.45 5.64
CA ALA A 71 -1.95 -20.67 5.35
C ALA A 71 -0.66 -20.39 4.56
N ALA A 72 -0.70 -19.49 3.58
CA ALA A 72 0.43 -19.17 2.71
C ALA A 72 1.39 -18.11 3.29
N GLY A 73 0.88 -17.19 4.12
CA GLY A 73 1.63 -16.04 4.63
C GLY A 73 0.68 -14.94 5.10
N PRO A 74 1.08 -13.66 5.08
CA PRO A 74 0.21 -12.55 5.41
C PRO A 74 -1.02 -12.47 4.50
N ALA A 75 -2.22 -12.33 5.10
CA ALA A 75 -3.47 -12.22 4.35
C ALA A 75 -3.44 -10.99 3.44
N GLY A 76 -3.87 -11.14 2.19
CA GLY A 76 -3.81 -10.10 1.17
C GLY A 76 -2.40 -9.65 0.79
N GLY A 77 -1.35 -10.29 1.33
CA GLY A 77 0.04 -9.86 1.15
C GLY A 77 0.37 -8.57 1.91
N LEU A 78 -0.42 -8.19 2.92
CA LEU A 78 -0.29 -6.91 3.64
C LEU A 78 0.48 -7.10 4.94
N VAL A 79 1.52 -6.28 5.13
CA VAL A 79 2.31 -6.24 6.37
C VAL A 79 2.65 -4.80 6.70
N THR A 80 2.47 -4.42 7.97
CA THR A 80 2.92 -3.15 8.52
C THR A 80 4.02 -3.39 9.55
N PHE A 81 5.15 -2.75 9.35
CA PHE A 81 6.25 -2.68 10.33
C PHE A 81 6.17 -1.35 11.05
N SER A 82 6.32 -1.35 12.38
CA SER A 82 6.29 -0.14 13.17
C SER A 82 7.41 -0.10 14.22
N ARG A 83 8.06 1.04 14.34
CA ARG A 83 8.93 1.36 15.47
C ARG A 83 8.13 1.83 16.68
N LEU A 84 6.96 2.40 16.41
CA LEU A 84 6.05 2.93 17.43
C LEU A 84 5.22 1.80 18.04
N PRO A 85 4.83 1.92 19.33
CA PRO A 85 3.99 0.93 19.99
C PRO A 85 2.64 0.75 19.29
N VAL A 86 2.24 -0.50 19.11
CA VAL A 86 0.97 -0.90 18.47
C VAL A 86 0.00 -1.38 19.54
N SER A 87 -1.22 -0.84 19.58
CA SER A 87 -2.30 -1.23 20.48
C SER A 87 -3.25 -2.27 19.87
N GLY A 88 -3.23 -2.46 18.56
CA GLY A 88 -4.09 -3.46 17.93
C GLY A 88 -3.89 -3.56 16.42
N THR A 89 -4.27 -4.72 15.88
CA THR A 89 -4.21 -5.01 14.45
C THR A 89 -5.49 -5.73 14.03
N ALA A 90 -6.08 -5.31 12.92
CA ALA A 90 -7.26 -5.96 12.31
C ALA A 90 -7.12 -6.03 10.80
N TYR A 91 -7.66 -7.08 10.20
CA TYR A 91 -7.73 -7.22 8.73
C TYR A 91 -9.20 -7.27 8.31
N HIS A 92 -9.54 -6.42 7.37
CA HIS A 92 -10.88 -6.31 6.79
C HIS A 92 -10.83 -6.75 5.34
N GLY A 93 -11.34 -7.95 5.05
CA GLY A 93 -11.48 -8.43 3.67
C GLY A 93 -12.57 -7.64 2.93
N PHE A 94 -12.37 -7.39 1.63
CA PHE A 94 -13.37 -6.66 0.82
C PHE A 94 -14.60 -7.50 0.45
N GLY A 95 -14.59 -8.79 0.80
CA GLY A 95 -15.70 -9.70 0.53
C GLY A 95 -15.68 -10.27 -0.89
N SER A 96 -16.81 -10.83 -1.29
CA SER A 96 -16.94 -11.40 -2.63
C SER A 96 -17.19 -10.28 -3.64
N PRO A 97 -16.37 -10.18 -4.71
CA PRO A 97 -16.61 -9.20 -5.75
C PRO A 97 -17.90 -9.52 -6.50
N PRO A 98 -18.56 -8.51 -7.11
CA PRO A 98 -19.73 -8.74 -7.94
C PRO A 98 -19.40 -9.69 -9.10
N ALA A 99 -20.38 -10.45 -9.54
CA ALA A 99 -20.27 -11.26 -10.74
C ALA A 99 -20.27 -10.32 -11.95
N THR A 100 -19.10 -10.14 -12.56
CA THR A 100 -18.93 -9.23 -13.69
C THR A 100 -18.56 -10.02 -14.94
N PRO A 101 -19.28 -9.83 -16.06
CA PRO A 101 -18.89 -10.41 -17.35
C PRO A 101 -17.43 -10.04 -17.71
N GLY A 102 -16.70 -10.95 -18.32
CA GLY A 102 -15.31 -10.73 -18.72
C GLY A 102 -14.27 -10.88 -17.60
N ILE A 103 -14.66 -10.97 -16.33
CA ILE A 103 -13.76 -11.26 -15.21
C ILE A 103 -13.70 -12.78 -14.95
N SER A 104 -12.52 -13.35 -15.09
CA SER A 104 -12.31 -14.80 -14.89
C SER A 104 -12.54 -15.22 -13.42
N ARG A 105 -12.85 -16.52 -13.23
CA ARG A 105 -12.99 -17.08 -11.87
C ARG A 105 -11.71 -16.93 -11.04
N ALA A 106 -10.55 -17.05 -11.66
CA ALA A 106 -9.26 -16.90 -10.98
C ALA A 106 -9.07 -15.47 -10.45
N VAL A 107 -9.37 -14.46 -11.27
CA VAL A 107 -9.31 -13.03 -10.84
C VAL A 107 -10.31 -12.76 -9.71
N ARG A 108 -11.53 -13.31 -9.79
CA ARG A 108 -12.51 -13.14 -8.70
C ARG A 108 -12.07 -13.82 -7.40
N LEU A 109 -11.42 -14.98 -7.50
CA LEU A 109 -10.87 -15.66 -6.32
C LEU A 109 -9.73 -14.82 -5.70
N GLU A 110 -8.83 -14.31 -6.52
CA GLU A 110 -7.77 -13.40 -6.07
C GLU A 110 -8.35 -12.16 -5.40
N ALA A 111 -9.34 -11.51 -6.02
CA ALA A 111 -10.00 -10.33 -5.48
C ALA A 111 -10.69 -10.56 -4.11
N ARG A 112 -11.19 -11.78 -3.84
CA ARG A 112 -11.77 -12.16 -2.53
C ARG A 112 -10.72 -12.20 -1.41
N LEU A 113 -9.45 -12.39 -1.74
CA LEU A 113 -8.35 -12.42 -0.78
C LEU A 113 -7.83 -11.02 -0.46
N ARG A 114 -8.27 -10.00 -1.20
CA ARG A 114 -7.85 -8.60 -1.01
C ARG A 114 -8.61 -7.96 0.15
N GLY A 115 -7.99 -6.94 0.74
CA GLY A 115 -8.56 -6.24 1.90
C GLY A 115 -7.70 -5.08 2.36
N ALA A 116 -7.96 -4.64 3.59
CA ALA A 116 -7.23 -3.61 4.28
C ALA A 116 -6.71 -4.12 5.64
N LEU A 117 -5.45 -3.85 5.94
CA LEU A 117 -4.82 -4.10 7.23
C LEU A 117 -4.82 -2.81 8.03
N VAL A 118 -5.54 -2.80 9.15
CA VAL A 118 -5.59 -1.68 10.09
C VAL A 118 -4.63 -1.94 11.22
N THR A 119 -3.65 -1.07 11.41
CA THR A 119 -2.70 -1.08 12.54
C THR A 119 -2.95 0.16 13.38
N ARG A 120 -3.29 -0.02 14.66
CA ARG A 120 -3.53 1.08 15.59
C ARG A 120 -2.28 1.36 16.38
N LEU A 121 -1.69 2.55 16.22
CA LEU A 121 -0.58 3.01 17.02
C LEU A 121 -1.11 3.48 18.39
N ALA A 122 -0.47 3.06 19.48
CA ALA A 122 -0.86 3.49 20.82
C ALA A 122 -0.57 4.98 21.05
N HIS A 123 0.57 5.43 20.58
CA HIS A 123 1.00 6.82 20.55
C HIS A 123 1.62 7.11 19.18
N PRO A 124 1.13 8.12 18.49
CA PRO A 124 0.24 9.23 18.89
C PRO A 124 -1.27 8.98 18.67
N GLY A 125 -1.77 7.76 18.71
CA GLY A 125 -3.19 7.47 18.51
C GLY A 125 -3.61 7.59 17.05
N LEU A 126 -2.85 6.98 16.14
CA LEU A 126 -3.07 6.98 14.69
C LEU A 126 -3.49 5.60 14.20
N CYS A 127 -4.50 5.53 13.33
CA CYS A 127 -4.80 4.35 12.55
C CYS A 127 -3.99 4.36 11.25
N VAL A 128 -3.18 3.33 11.02
CA VAL A 128 -2.48 3.12 9.73
C VAL A 128 -3.22 2.01 8.98
N ILE A 129 -3.78 2.33 7.83
CA ILE A 129 -4.60 1.44 7.00
C ILE A 129 -3.81 1.16 5.72
N SER A 130 -3.24 -0.04 5.61
CA SER A 130 -2.56 -0.50 4.39
C SER A 130 -3.53 -1.31 3.54
N THR A 131 -3.54 -1.07 2.23
CA THR A 131 -4.46 -1.73 1.31
C THR A 131 -3.79 -2.18 0.01
N HIS A 132 -4.41 -3.16 -0.66
CA HIS A 132 -4.00 -3.62 -1.98
C HIS A 132 -5.22 -4.26 -2.67
N PRO A 133 -6.08 -3.46 -3.36
CA PRO A 133 -7.16 -3.93 -4.21
C PRO A 133 -6.67 -4.82 -5.36
N ALA A 134 -7.61 -5.42 -6.09
CA ALA A 134 -7.29 -6.26 -7.23
C ALA A 134 -6.63 -5.47 -8.36
N ALA A 135 -5.66 -6.07 -9.05
CA ALA A 135 -4.99 -5.42 -10.17
C ALA A 135 -5.94 -5.19 -11.36
N ASN A 136 -5.89 -4.00 -11.95
CA ASN A 136 -6.47 -3.71 -13.24
C ASN A 136 -5.48 -4.11 -14.34
N ARG A 137 -5.79 -5.17 -15.06
CA ARG A 137 -4.91 -5.71 -16.10
C ARG A 137 -5.14 -5.08 -17.47
N ASP A 138 -6.19 -4.27 -17.61
CA ASP A 138 -6.55 -3.63 -18.87
C ASP A 138 -5.94 -2.22 -19.00
N GLY A 139 -5.53 -1.60 -17.90
CA GLY A 139 -5.00 -0.23 -17.88
C GLY A 139 -6.05 0.83 -18.24
N ASP A 140 -7.32 0.50 -18.04
CA ASP A 140 -8.47 1.36 -18.32
C ASP A 140 -9.40 1.36 -17.10
N TRP A 141 -9.66 2.53 -16.53
CA TRP A 141 -10.51 2.73 -15.35
C TRP A 141 -11.84 3.42 -15.70
N SER A 142 -12.22 3.42 -16.98
CA SER A 142 -13.52 3.93 -17.43
C SER A 142 -14.67 3.10 -16.87
N GLN A 143 -15.89 3.65 -16.86
CA GLN A 143 -17.09 2.97 -16.37
C GLN A 143 -17.47 1.75 -17.21
N GLU A 144 -17.08 1.73 -18.47
CA GLU A 144 -17.29 0.65 -19.42
C GLU A 144 -16.33 -0.54 -19.22
N ASN A 145 -15.22 -0.32 -18.52
CA ASN A 145 -14.23 -1.36 -18.29
C ASN A 145 -14.78 -2.46 -17.37
N ARG A 146 -14.49 -3.71 -17.70
CA ARG A 146 -14.93 -4.88 -16.94
C ARG A 146 -14.46 -4.91 -15.48
N PHE A 147 -13.35 -4.24 -15.13
CA PHE A 147 -12.85 -4.15 -13.76
C PHE A 147 -13.56 -3.07 -12.95
N TYR A 148 -14.26 -2.12 -13.58
CA TYR A 148 -14.90 -0.99 -12.88
C TYR A 148 -15.83 -1.42 -11.73
N PRO A 149 -16.80 -2.36 -11.92
CA PRO A 149 -17.67 -2.77 -10.82
C PRO A 149 -16.93 -3.46 -9.67
N LEU A 150 -15.85 -4.18 -9.98
CA LEU A 150 -15.01 -4.85 -8.98
C LEU A 150 -14.26 -3.81 -8.13
N HIS A 151 -13.57 -2.87 -8.77
CA HIS A 151 -12.84 -1.80 -8.07
C HIS A 151 -13.77 -0.93 -7.25
N ARG A 152 -14.90 -0.51 -7.81
CA ARG A 152 -15.92 0.26 -7.10
C ARG A 152 -16.39 -0.44 -5.82
N ALA A 153 -16.64 -1.75 -5.88
CA ALA A 153 -17.04 -2.53 -4.71
C ALA A 153 -15.93 -2.61 -3.65
N GLN A 154 -14.66 -2.77 -4.08
CA GLN A 154 -13.52 -2.83 -3.17
C GLN A 154 -13.23 -1.47 -2.53
N LEU A 155 -13.28 -0.37 -3.30
CA LEU A 155 -13.10 0.98 -2.78
C LEU A 155 -14.24 1.38 -1.82
N ALA A 156 -15.48 1.03 -2.11
CA ALA A 156 -16.60 1.23 -1.19
C ALA A 156 -16.44 0.43 0.12
N ALA A 157 -15.86 -0.78 0.04
CA ALA A 157 -15.52 -1.55 1.25
C ALA A 157 -14.38 -0.89 2.04
N LEU A 158 -13.35 -0.37 1.36
CA LEU A 158 -12.26 0.37 1.98
C LEU A 158 -12.77 1.67 2.64
N ALA A 159 -13.63 2.44 1.97
CA ALA A 159 -14.24 3.64 2.51
C ALA A 159 -15.00 3.36 3.84
N ARG A 160 -15.70 2.22 3.93
CA ARG A 160 -16.33 1.80 5.20
C ARG A 160 -15.30 1.53 6.31
N VAL A 161 -14.17 0.91 5.97
CA VAL A 161 -13.09 0.68 6.94
C VAL A 161 -12.53 2.00 7.44
N VAL A 162 -12.30 2.96 6.53
CA VAL A 162 -11.78 4.29 6.86
C VAL A 162 -12.76 5.04 7.78
N ARG A 163 -14.04 5.12 7.40
CA ARG A 163 -15.06 5.79 8.23
C ARG A 163 -15.29 5.11 9.58
N GLY A 164 -15.03 3.82 9.68
CA GLY A 164 -15.10 3.07 10.94
C GLY A 164 -13.84 3.17 11.81
N ALA A 165 -12.83 3.92 11.40
CA ALA A 165 -11.63 4.12 12.20
C ALA A 165 -11.96 4.97 13.46
N ALA A 166 -11.56 4.46 14.63
CA ALA A 166 -11.83 5.11 15.93
C ALA A 166 -10.87 6.28 16.24
N ALA A 167 -9.94 6.60 15.35
CA ALA A 167 -8.92 7.63 15.49
C ALA A 167 -8.59 8.21 14.11
N PRO A 168 -7.92 9.38 14.03
CA PRO A 168 -7.39 9.90 12.79
C PRO A 168 -6.60 8.81 12.04
N ALA A 169 -6.70 8.78 10.73
CA ALA A 169 -6.12 7.70 9.94
C ALA A 169 -5.26 8.18 8.78
N VAL A 170 -4.26 7.38 8.45
CA VAL A 170 -3.55 7.40 7.18
C VAL A 170 -3.88 6.12 6.42
N VAL A 171 -4.24 6.25 5.15
CA VAL A 171 -4.56 5.15 4.24
C VAL A 171 -3.48 5.10 3.17
N CYS A 172 -2.79 3.98 3.00
CA CYS A 172 -1.72 3.88 2.02
C CYS A 172 -1.68 2.51 1.35
N GLY A 173 -1.06 2.44 0.18
CA GLY A 173 -0.87 1.20 -0.55
C GLY A 173 -0.92 1.38 -2.06
N ASP A 174 -0.84 0.26 -2.75
CA ASP A 174 -1.14 0.13 -4.17
C ASP A 174 -2.65 -0.09 -4.33
N PHE A 175 -3.32 0.93 -4.85
CA PHE A 175 -4.78 0.90 -5.04
C PHE A 175 -5.17 0.23 -6.35
N ASN A 176 -4.23 0.03 -7.26
CA ASN A 176 -4.51 -0.46 -8.61
C ASN A 176 -5.57 0.36 -9.36
N VAL A 177 -5.76 1.60 -8.96
CA VAL A 177 -6.72 2.56 -9.55
C VAL A 177 -5.96 3.85 -9.84
N ASP A 178 -6.10 4.33 -11.07
CA ASP A 178 -5.42 5.56 -11.49
C ASP A 178 -5.99 6.79 -10.77
N ARG A 179 -5.10 7.71 -10.40
CA ARG A 179 -5.41 9.00 -9.77
C ARG A 179 -6.46 9.80 -10.53
N ASP A 180 -6.35 9.82 -11.85
CA ASP A 180 -7.21 10.65 -12.71
C ASP A 180 -8.54 9.97 -13.05
N SER A 181 -8.80 8.78 -12.46
CA SER A 181 -10.05 8.06 -12.67
C SER A 181 -11.19 8.60 -11.83
N LEU A 182 -12.41 8.48 -12.34
CA LEU A 182 -13.64 8.78 -11.59
C LEU A 182 -13.70 7.96 -10.29
N LEU A 183 -13.29 6.68 -10.34
CA LEU A 183 -13.25 5.78 -9.19
C LEU A 183 -12.43 6.34 -8.02
N PHE A 184 -11.25 6.91 -8.30
CA PHE A 184 -10.40 7.49 -7.27
C PHE A 184 -11.04 8.75 -6.68
N GLY A 185 -11.57 9.64 -7.51
CA GLY A 185 -12.24 10.86 -7.07
C GLY A 185 -13.47 10.57 -6.20
N GLU A 186 -14.32 9.62 -6.60
CA GLU A 186 -15.47 9.16 -5.81
C GLU A 186 -15.03 8.59 -4.46
N PHE A 187 -14.01 7.74 -4.45
CA PHE A 187 -13.49 7.12 -3.22
C PHE A 187 -12.94 8.15 -2.24
N VAL A 188 -12.09 9.07 -2.70
CA VAL A 188 -11.50 10.13 -1.86
C VAL A 188 -12.58 10.98 -1.23
N THR A 189 -13.59 11.37 -2.02
CA THR A 189 -14.75 12.16 -1.55
C THR A 189 -15.58 11.38 -0.54
N GLU A 190 -15.95 10.12 -0.86
CA GLU A 190 -16.78 9.28 0.01
C GLU A 190 -16.10 8.97 1.35
N ALA A 191 -14.79 8.76 1.34
CA ALA A 191 -14.03 8.41 2.52
C ALA A 191 -13.54 9.65 3.32
N GLY A 192 -13.74 10.87 2.83
CA GLY A 192 -13.27 12.11 3.46
C GLY A 192 -11.75 12.17 3.57
N LEU A 193 -11.05 11.90 2.46
CA LEU A 193 -9.60 11.79 2.44
C LEU A 193 -8.94 12.97 1.72
N ALA A 194 -7.74 13.33 2.16
CA ALA A 194 -6.85 14.27 1.49
C ALA A 194 -5.58 13.55 1.01
N ASP A 195 -5.11 13.87 -0.20
CA ASP A 195 -3.90 13.30 -0.76
C ASP A 195 -2.65 13.97 -0.18
N ALA A 196 -1.72 13.18 0.38
CA ALA A 196 -0.47 13.69 0.94
C ALA A 196 0.42 14.40 -0.09
N PHE A 197 0.28 14.09 -1.37
CA PHE A 197 1.00 14.72 -2.47
C PHE A 197 0.25 15.91 -3.10
N ASN A 198 -0.93 16.26 -2.60
CA ASN A 198 -1.76 17.35 -3.15
C ASN A 198 -1.98 17.22 -4.68
N GLY A 199 -2.17 16.02 -5.18
CA GLY A 199 -2.36 15.75 -6.61
C GLY A 199 -1.08 15.74 -7.45
N SER A 200 0.11 15.97 -6.87
CA SER A 200 1.36 16.11 -7.62
C SER A 200 2.27 14.87 -7.64
N CYS A 201 1.79 13.71 -7.12
CA CYS A 201 2.55 12.46 -7.19
C CYS A 201 2.77 12.05 -8.65
N PRO A 202 3.99 11.69 -9.06
CA PRO A 202 4.24 11.14 -10.40
C PRO A 202 3.59 9.77 -10.57
N ALA A 203 3.67 9.22 -11.78
CA ALA A 203 3.37 7.80 -12.00
C ALA A 203 4.21 6.92 -11.06
N THR A 204 3.57 5.95 -10.41
CA THR A 204 4.20 5.14 -9.35
C THR A 204 4.61 3.75 -9.82
N PHE A 205 4.36 3.41 -11.08
CA PHE A 205 4.84 2.18 -11.71
C PHE A 205 5.97 2.49 -12.68
N HIS A 206 7.10 1.78 -12.58
CA HIS A 206 8.25 2.01 -13.45
C HIS A 206 7.95 1.64 -14.90
N ALA A 207 8.16 2.57 -15.83
CA ALA A 207 7.93 2.36 -17.26
C ALA A 207 8.72 1.16 -17.84
N GLU A 208 9.89 0.82 -17.25
CA GLU A 208 10.72 -0.32 -17.66
C GLU A 208 10.00 -1.68 -17.52
N TYR A 209 8.97 -1.77 -16.67
CA TYR A 209 8.17 -2.98 -16.45
C TYR A 209 6.84 -3.00 -17.21
N LEU A 210 6.50 -1.91 -17.89
CA LEU A 210 5.30 -1.83 -18.72
C LEU A 210 5.57 -2.38 -20.13
N PRO A 211 4.53 -2.90 -20.80
CA PRO A 211 4.61 -3.18 -22.23
C PRO A 211 5.02 -1.92 -23.02
N SER A 212 5.70 -2.11 -24.15
CA SER A 212 6.09 -0.99 -25.02
C SER A 212 4.87 -0.18 -25.44
N GLY A 213 4.94 1.14 -25.24
CA GLY A 213 3.85 2.07 -25.57
C GLY A 213 2.78 2.24 -24.50
N ALA A 214 2.85 1.49 -23.40
CA ALA A 214 1.94 1.72 -22.28
C ALA A 214 2.38 2.92 -21.44
N THR A 215 1.40 3.69 -20.97
CA THR A 215 1.63 4.86 -20.11
C THR A 215 1.67 4.42 -18.65
N PRO A 216 2.68 4.80 -17.85
CA PRO A 216 2.67 4.56 -16.42
C PRO A 216 1.69 5.49 -15.72
N HIS A 217 1.01 4.98 -14.70
CA HIS A 217 -0.02 5.68 -13.93
C HIS A 217 0.38 5.86 -12.46
N CYS A 218 -0.23 6.83 -11.79
CA CYS A 218 -0.16 6.96 -10.34
C CYS A 218 -1.26 6.09 -9.72
N ILE A 219 -0.86 4.95 -9.17
CA ILE A 219 -1.76 3.95 -8.59
C ILE A 219 -1.46 3.63 -7.12
N ASP A 220 -0.36 4.17 -6.59
CA ASP A 220 -0.01 4.09 -5.17
C ASP A 220 -0.30 5.43 -4.50
N PHE A 221 -0.81 5.39 -3.26
CA PHE A 221 -1.22 6.61 -2.55
C PHE A 221 -0.85 6.57 -1.08
N ILE A 222 -0.69 7.76 -0.49
CA ILE A 222 -0.78 8.03 0.95
C ILE A 222 -1.84 9.12 1.11
N LEU A 223 -2.95 8.76 1.76
CA LEU A 223 -4.12 9.61 1.96
C LEU A 223 -4.36 9.78 3.46
N THR A 224 -4.89 10.93 3.88
CA THR A 224 -5.12 11.24 5.30
C THR A 224 -6.56 11.62 5.55
N THR A 225 -7.09 11.25 6.71
CA THR A 225 -8.37 11.77 7.22
C THR A 225 -8.17 13.10 7.96
N ASP A 226 -9.25 13.76 8.31
CA ASP A 226 -9.21 14.90 9.23
C ASP A 226 -8.44 14.58 10.51
N GLY A 227 -7.72 15.58 11.04
CA GLY A 227 -6.83 15.42 12.19
C GLY A 227 -5.43 14.92 11.85
N VAL A 228 -5.16 14.57 10.58
CA VAL A 228 -3.81 14.24 10.07
C VAL A 228 -3.50 15.08 8.85
N ARG A 229 -2.35 15.77 8.86
CA ARG A 229 -1.88 16.56 7.73
C ARG A 229 -0.48 16.10 7.30
N ALA A 230 -0.28 15.95 6.00
CA ALA A 230 1.07 15.75 5.46
C ALA A 230 1.83 17.10 5.44
N GLU A 231 3.00 17.13 6.06
CA GLU A 231 3.93 18.28 5.97
C GLU A 231 4.84 18.15 4.75
N ALA A 232 5.20 16.92 4.41
CA ALA A 232 6.01 16.62 3.23
C ALA A 232 5.63 15.24 2.71
N ALA A 233 5.66 15.10 1.39
CA ALA A 233 5.53 13.81 0.71
C ALA A 233 6.59 13.70 -0.38
N THR A 234 7.21 12.53 -0.50
CA THR A 234 8.29 12.27 -1.45
C THR A 234 8.21 10.85 -1.99
N VAL A 235 8.72 10.67 -3.20
CA VAL A 235 8.93 9.35 -3.79
C VAL A 235 10.25 8.80 -3.27
N VAL A 236 10.26 7.50 -2.94
CA VAL A 236 11.44 6.75 -2.54
C VAL A 236 11.60 5.52 -3.43
N PHE A 237 12.82 4.99 -3.52
CA PHE A 237 13.14 3.83 -4.37
C PHE A 237 12.90 4.05 -5.88
N ALA A 238 12.96 5.30 -6.35
CA ALA A 238 12.82 5.64 -7.75
C ALA A 238 14.03 5.17 -8.60
N ASP A 239 15.22 5.10 -7.99
CA ASP A 239 16.46 4.79 -8.68
C ASP A 239 16.87 3.32 -8.52
N LYS A 240 17.63 2.83 -9.49
CA LYS A 240 18.24 1.49 -9.42
C LYS A 240 19.22 1.43 -8.24
N GLN A 241 19.08 0.40 -7.43
CA GLN A 241 19.93 0.11 -6.28
C GLN A 241 21.00 -0.93 -6.65
N PRO A 242 22.16 -0.94 -5.94
CA PRO A 242 23.11 -2.03 -6.03
C PRO A 242 22.46 -3.34 -5.54
N LEU A 243 22.21 -4.26 -6.46
CA LEU A 243 21.64 -5.58 -6.13
C LEU A 243 22.62 -6.68 -6.54
N PRO A 244 22.55 -7.86 -5.91
CA PRO A 244 23.30 -9.03 -6.39
C PRO A 244 23.01 -9.29 -7.87
N GLY A 245 24.04 -9.33 -8.69
CA GLY A 245 23.92 -9.48 -10.15
C GLY A 245 23.73 -8.17 -10.93
N GLY A 246 24.03 -7.01 -10.33
CA GLY A 246 24.05 -5.70 -10.98
C GLY A 246 22.90 -4.77 -10.54
N PRO A 247 22.97 -3.50 -10.92
CA PRO A 247 21.96 -2.50 -10.56
C PRO A 247 20.55 -2.92 -10.98
N GLY A 248 19.55 -2.58 -10.16
CA GLY A 248 18.15 -2.88 -10.45
C GLY A 248 17.21 -2.19 -9.47
N TYR A 249 15.96 -2.06 -9.86
CA TYR A 249 14.93 -1.51 -8.99
C TYR A 249 14.57 -2.51 -7.87
N VAL A 250 14.24 -1.99 -6.70
CA VAL A 250 13.79 -2.81 -5.56
C VAL A 250 12.38 -3.37 -5.77
N SER A 251 11.57 -2.71 -6.60
CA SER A 251 10.23 -3.10 -7.03
C SER A 251 9.97 -2.61 -8.45
N ASP A 252 8.87 -3.02 -9.07
CA ASP A 252 8.27 -2.38 -10.25
C ASP A 252 7.45 -1.16 -9.89
N HIS A 253 7.16 -0.96 -8.59
CA HIS A 253 6.57 0.25 -8.05
C HIS A 253 7.61 1.17 -7.41
N LEU A 254 7.32 2.47 -7.43
CA LEU A 254 7.97 3.45 -6.58
C LEU A 254 7.42 3.33 -5.16
N GLY A 255 8.27 3.56 -4.15
CA GLY A 255 7.81 3.76 -2.79
C GLY A 255 7.32 5.20 -2.58
N LEU A 256 6.33 5.38 -1.73
CA LEU A 256 5.87 6.69 -1.28
C LEU A 256 6.20 6.88 0.18
N ARG A 257 6.66 8.08 0.55
CA ARG A 257 6.93 8.49 1.93
C ARG A 257 6.20 9.78 2.24
N ALA A 258 5.58 9.85 3.43
CA ALA A 258 5.01 11.08 3.95
C ALA A 258 5.43 11.31 5.40
N SER A 259 5.72 12.58 5.72
CA SER A 259 5.86 13.07 7.09
C SER A 259 4.53 13.66 7.52
N LEU A 260 3.89 13.01 8.49
CA LEU A 260 2.54 13.33 8.94
C LEU A 260 2.59 14.06 10.28
N VAL A 261 1.70 15.03 10.45
CA VAL A 261 1.46 15.74 11.71
C VAL A 261 0.03 15.47 12.16
N LEU A 262 -0.12 15.02 13.39
CA LEU A 262 -1.41 14.86 14.03
C LEU A 262 -1.78 16.15 14.76
N THR A 263 -2.95 16.67 14.44
CA THR A 263 -3.55 17.79 15.17
C THR A 263 -4.30 17.22 16.37
N PRO A 264 -4.11 17.73 17.59
CA PRO A 264 -4.94 17.33 18.72
C PRO A 264 -6.42 17.52 18.38
N PRO A 265 -7.32 16.65 18.84
CA PRO A 265 -8.74 16.94 18.74
C PRO A 265 -9.04 18.25 19.46
N SER A 266 -9.78 19.13 18.76
CA SER A 266 -10.27 20.41 19.30
C SER A 266 -11.21 20.22 20.47
#